data_4f5e7938a69a519631e5887fd9ad4dc1
#
_entry.id   4f5e7938a69a519631e5887fd9ad4dc1
#
_cell.length_a   1.000
_cell.length_b   1.000
_cell.length_c   1.000
_cell.angle_alpha   90.00
_cell.angle_beta   90.00
_cell.angle_gamma   90.00
#
_symmetry.space_group_name_H-M   'P 1'
#
loop_
_entity.id
_entity.type
_entity.pdbx_description
1 polymer ?
#
loop_
_entity_poly.entity_id
_entity_poly.type
_entity_poly.pdbx_seq_one_letter_code
_entity_poly.pdbx_strand_id
1 'polypeptide(L)' 'MEWFELVRVAEESQDWDTAIALVSAHAECYSADFYAHNNHLWHMDLLARAERFAELADLARVDIHARRRLDKGPAEAW' A
#
# COMPACT_ATOMS: atom_id res chain seq x y z
N MET A 1 -5.83 17.74 -10.48
CA MET A 1 -5.58 17.07 -9.20
C MET A 1 -4.52 16.01 -9.39
N GLU A 2 -3.51 16.03 -8.53
CA GLU A 2 -2.42 15.06 -8.62
C GLU A 2 -2.91 13.67 -8.19
N TRP A 3 -2.26 12.62 -8.71
CA TRP A 3 -2.69 11.24 -8.43
C TRP A 3 -2.71 10.92 -6.92
N PHE A 4 -1.75 11.44 -6.14
CA PHE A 4 -1.71 11.18 -4.70
C PHE A 4 -2.85 11.87 -3.95
N GLU A 5 -3.36 12.99 -4.47
CA GLU A 5 -4.53 13.65 -3.89
C GLU A 5 -5.79 12.81 -4.14
N LEU A 6 -5.88 12.20 -5.32
CA LEU A 6 -6.98 11.27 -5.63
C LEU A 6 -6.95 10.04 -4.70
N VAL A 7 -5.76 9.56 -4.38
CA VAL A 7 -5.61 8.46 -3.42
C VAL A 7 -6.16 8.86 -2.06
N ARG A 8 -5.83 10.06 -1.58
CA ARG A 8 -6.31 10.53 -0.28
C ARG A 8 -7.82 10.68 -0.23
N VAL A 9 -8.42 11.17 -1.31
CA VAL A 9 -9.88 11.26 -1.44
C VAL A 9 -10.50 9.86 -1.38
N ALA A 10 -9.91 8.90 -2.09
CA ALA A 10 -10.39 7.52 -2.06
C ALA A 10 -10.27 6.91 -0.65
N GLU A 11 -9.15 7.15 0.04
CA GLU A 11 -8.98 6.69 1.42
C GLU A 11 -10.06 7.24 2.35
N GLU A 12 -10.34 8.54 2.24
CA GLU A 12 -11.36 9.20 3.08
C GLU A 12 -12.75 8.63 2.84
N SER A 13 -13.02 8.21 1.60
CA SER A 13 -14.29 7.58 1.22
C SER A 13 -14.29 6.07 1.47
N GLN A 14 -13.18 5.51 1.93
CA GLN A 14 -12.96 4.07 2.08
C GLN A 14 -13.10 3.32 0.75
N ASP A 15 -12.82 3.99 -0.36
CA ASP A 15 -12.76 3.40 -1.70
C ASP A 15 -11.36 2.79 -1.88
N TRP A 16 -11.14 1.67 -1.23
CA TRP A 16 -9.84 1.03 -1.19
C TRP A 16 -9.38 0.53 -2.55
N ASP A 17 -10.30 0.05 -3.38
CA ASP A 17 -9.96 -0.42 -4.73
C ASP A 17 -9.32 0.68 -5.56
N THR A 18 -9.90 1.87 -5.55
CA THR A 18 -9.35 3.03 -6.27
C THR A 18 -8.02 3.46 -5.68
N ALA A 19 -7.93 3.57 -4.35
CA ALA A 19 -6.70 3.99 -3.68
C ALA A 19 -5.55 3.02 -3.99
N ILE A 20 -5.78 1.73 -3.88
CA ILE A 20 -4.78 0.70 -4.13
C ILE A 20 -4.32 0.71 -5.59
N ALA A 21 -5.27 0.81 -6.53
CA ALA A 21 -4.93 0.83 -7.95
C ALA A 21 -4.05 2.03 -8.30
N LEU A 22 -4.37 3.21 -7.77
CA LEU A 22 -3.59 4.41 -8.02
C LEU A 22 -2.18 4.32 -7.44
N VAL A 23 -2.07 3.89 -6.18
CA VAL A 23 -0.76 3.79 -5.53
C VAL A 23 0.10 2.72 -6.16
N SER A 24 -0.46 1.55 -6.47
CA SER A 24 0.30 0.45 -7.05
C SER A 24 0.91 0.80 -8.41
N ALA A 25 0.25 1.66 -9.17
CA ALA A 25 0.78 2.13 -10.45
C ALA A 25 2.04 2.98 -10.31
N HIS A 26 2.28 3.55 -9.12
CA HIS A 26 3.43 4.41 -8.83
C HIS A 26 4.39 3.81 -7.82
N ALA A 27 4.19 2.54 -7.42
CA ALA A 27 4.99 1.88 -6.40
C ALA A 27 6.07 1.01 -7.03
N GLU A 28 7.27 1.02 -6.42
CA GLU A 28 8.37 0.18 -6.85
C GLU A 28 9.24 -0.18 -5.66
N CYS A 29 9.26 -1.45 -5.30
CA CYS A 29 9.92 -1.94 -4.08
C CYS A 29 11.43 -1.71 -4.09
N TYR A 30 12.09 -2.02 -5.20
CA TYR A 30 13.54 -1.99 -5.30
C TYR A 30 14.08 -0.78 -6.06
N SER A 31 13.27 0.26 -6.18
CA SER A 31 13.69 1.47 -6.87
C SER A 31 14.72 2.24 -6.03
N ALA A 32 15.68 2.86 -6.72
CA ALA A 32 16.55 3.85 -6.13
C ALA A 32 15.81 5.19 -5.92
N ASP A 33 14.65 5.35 -6.53
CA ASP A 33 13.79 6.52 -6.38
C ASP A 33 13.10 6.46 -5.03
N PHE A 34 13.38 7.44 -4.19
CA PHE A 34 12.81 7.57 -2.86
C PHE A 34 11.28 7.57 -2.88
N TYR A 35 10.68 8.27 -3.84
CA TYR A 35 9.22 8.37 -3.93
C TYR A 35 8.57 7.06 -4.34
N ALA A 36 9.15 6.36 -5.31
CA ALA A 36 8.62 5.07 -5.74
C ALA A 36 8.68 4.05 -4.61
N HIS A 37 9.75 4.06 -3.81
CA HIS A 37 9.88 3.18 -2.66
C HIS A 37 8.85 3.52 -1.57
N ASN A 38 8.66 4.80 -1.26
CA ASN A 38 7.64 5.22 -0.30
C ASN A 38 6.23 4.86 -0.77
N ASN A 39 5.96 4.95 -2.06
CA ASN A 39 4.67 4.54 -2.61
C ASN A 39 4.46 3.03 -2.43
N HIS A 40 5.51 2.24 -2.51
CA HIS A 40 5.42 0.80 -2.23
C HIS A 40 5.00 0.55 -0.78
N LEU A 41 5.58 1.25 0.19
CA LEU A 41 5.19 1.15 1.59
C LEU A 41 3.74 1.57 1.80
N TRP A 42 3.32 2.62 1.15
CA TRP A 42 1.93 3.09 1.18
C TRP A 42 0.98 2.04 0.62
N HIS A 43 1.36 1.40 -0.50
CA HIS A 43 0.57 0.32 -1.09
C HIS A 43 0.34 -0.81 -0.07
N MET A 44 1.40 -1.24 0.62
CA MET A 44 1.29 -2.28 1.64
C MET A 44 0.37 -1.85 2.79
N ASP A 45 0.48 -0.60 3.22
CA ASP A 45 -0.39 -0.06 4.26
C ASP A 45 -1.85 -0.05 3.83
N LEU A 46 -2.13 0.35 2.59
CA LEU A 46 -3.50 0.36 2.06
C LEU A 46 -4.11 -1.05 2.03
N LEU A 47 -3.33 -2.05 1.62
CA LEU A 47 -3.81 -3.43 1.61
C LEU A 47 -4.21 -3.89 3.02
N ALA A 48 -3.41 -3.54 4.01
CA ALA A 48 -3.71 -3.89 5.40
C ALA A 48 -4.95 -3.14 5.93
N ARG A 49 -5.07 -1.86 5.64
CA ARG A 49 -6.20 -1.05 6.07
C ARG A 49 -7.51 -1.46 5.40
N ALA A 50 -7.41 -1.97 4.18
CA ALA A 50 -8.54 -2.52 3.44
C ALA A 50 -8.87 -3.96 3.85
N GLU A 51 -8.13 -4.51 4.80
CA GLU A 51 -8.28 -5.89 5.28
C GLU A 51 -8.04 -6.94 4.18
N ARG A 52 -7.23 -6.59 3.18
CA ARG A 52 -6.88 -7.51 2.08
C ARG A 52 -5.68 -8.37 2.47
N PHE A 53 -5.83 -9.11 3.55
CA PHE A 53 -4.73 -9.87 4.11
C PHE A 53 -4.29 -11.04 3.24
N ALA A 54 -5.17 -11.60 2.43
CA ALA A 54 -4.80 -12.66 1.49
C ALA A 54 -3.81 -12.16 0.44
N GLU A 55 -4.05 -10.97 -0.13
CA GLU A 55 -3.14 -10.34 -1.09
C GLU A 55 -1.82 -9.99 -0.43
N LEU A 56 -1.88 -9.43 0.78
CA LEU A 56 -0.70 -9.05 1.54
C LEU A 56 0.13 -10.28 1.91
N ALA A 57 -0.52 -11.38 2.28
CA ALA A 57 0.16 -12.64 2.59
C ALA A 57 0.86 -13.23 1.37
N ASP A 58 0.24 -13.16 0.19
CA ASP A 58 0.88 -13.59 -1.05
C ASP A 58 2.12 -12.76 -1.34
N LEU A 59 2.04 -11.45 -1.19
CA LEU A 59 3.19 -10.56 -1.39
C LEU A 59 4.28 -10.83 -0.35
N ALA A 60 3.90 -11.14 0.88
CA ALA A 60 4.83 -11.40 1.97
C ALA A 60 5.74 -12.60 1.72
N ARG A 61 5.40 -13.46 0.77
CA ARG A 61 6.22 -14.61 0.40
C ARG A 61 7.51 -14.19 -0.29
N VAL A 62 7.52 -13.03 -0.95
CA VAL A 62 8.66 -12.54 -1.73
C VAL A 62 9.06 -11.10 -1.38
N ASP A 63 8.30 -10.43 -0.52
CA ASP A 63 8.47 -9.02 -0.22
C ASP A 63 8.49 -8.80 1.29
N ILE A 64 9.64 -8.37 1.81
CA ILE A 64 9.81 -8.13 3.24
C ILE A 64 8.91 -7.00 3.76
N HIS A 65 8.61 -6.01 2.93
CA HIS A 65 7.75 -4.90 3.35
C HIS A 65 6.31 -5.36 3.56
N ALA A 66 5.82 -6.23 2.68
CA ALA A 66 4.50 -6.84 2.84
C ALA A 66 4.45 -7.71 4.10
N ARG A 67 5.52 -8.47 4.36
CA ARG A 67 5.64 -9.30 5.56
C ARG A 67 5.59 -8.47 6.83
N ARG A 68 6.35 -7.40 6.87
CA ARG A 68 6.38 -6.49 8.02
C ARG A 68 5.03 -5.85 8.27
N ARG A 69 4.35 -5.44 7.21
CA ARG A 69 3.03 -4.81 7.37
C ARG A 69 1.99 -5.82 7.82
N LEU A 70 2.05 -7.05 7.30
CA LEU A 70 1.16 -8.13 7.72
C LEU A 70 1.33 -8.46 9.21
N ASP A 71 2.57 -8.52 9.68
CA ASP A 71 2.89 -8.81 11.08
C ASP A 71 2.36 -7.73 12.03
N LYS A 72 2.28 -6.49 11.58
CA LYS A 72 1.73 -5.39 12.39
C LYS A 72 0.22 -5.44 12.54
N GLY A 73 -0.48 -6.05 11.60
CA GLY A 73 -1.94 -6.08 11.59
C GLY A 73 -2.56 -4.79 11.08
N PRO A 74 -3.91 -4.71 11.08
CA PRO A 74 -4.61 -3.59 10.44
C PRO A 74 -4.62 -2.29 11.24
N ALA A 75 -4.45 -2.35 12.54
CA ALA A 75 -4.61 -1.18 13.41
C ALA A 75 -3.34 -0.36 13.59
N GLU A 76 -2.19 -0.87 13.18
CA GLU A 76 -0.92 -0.20 13.39
C GLU A 76 -0.42 0.48 12.13
N ALA A 77 0.15 1.68 12.32
CA ALA A 77 0.82 2.40 11.24
C ALA A 77 2.30 1.99 11.16
N TRP A 78 2.95 2.34 10.04
CA TRP A 78 4.39 2.19 9.92
C TRP A 78 5.13 3.10 10.92
#